data_0b425d059ef198287f61b80ba73ee050
#
_entry.id   0b425d059ef198287f61b80ba73ee050
#
_cell.length_a   1.000
_cell.length_b   1.000
_cell.length_c   1.000
_cell.angle_alpha   90.00
_cell.angle_beta   90.00
_cell.angle_gamma   90.00
#
_symmetry.space_group_name_H-M   'P 1'
#
loop_
_entity.id
_entity.type
_entity.pdbx_description
1 polymer ?
#
loop_
_entity_poly.entity_id
_entity_poly.type
_entity_poly.pdbx_seq_one_letter_code
_entity_poly.pdbx_strand_id
1 'polypeptide(L)'
;MADLSTDFCGVKSPNPFWLASAPPTNTAYQINKAFEYGWGGAVWKTVGTPVLNVSSRYGGWEYNGNKLAAINNIELISDRPLEVNLREIAEVKRLWPDRAVIVSAMFESDPQVWADAVNRIEDTGADAVELNYGCPHGMSERGMGSAVGQVPEYCTMITEWVTSAASIPVIVKLTPNITDIKAPARAAIDGKANALSLINTINSVVGVDLDSFQLRPNVGGKGGHGGYAGPAVKPIALSMLSEVMQLPETQRYQVPISGMGGIQTWRDAAEFLLLGATSLQVCTAVMHYGFRLIEDLTDGLSNWLDDKGAASVQEVVGAAAPRYSPFNELDLSYKVVARIDEKTCINCNLCYVACDEGAHQCIDLTVDGAKIDPATYRGEVKAQPVVREDDCVGCNLCSLVCPVDGCISMIEMPSGRDPVTWGEITREKPEVTVKWDEMERYRAAKGIEIH
;
A
#
# COMPACT_ATOMS: atom_id res chain seq x y z
N MET A 1 20.09 6.94 -19.91
CA MET A 1 18.95 7.10 -18.98
C MET A 1 17.78 6.30 -19.50
N ALA A 2 17.21 5.44 -18.71
CA ALA A 2 16.05 4.64 -19.05
C ALA A 2 14.81 5.53 -19.31
N ASP A 3 13.91 5.06 -20.19
CA ASP A 3 12.63 5.73 -20.44
C ASP A 3 11.67 5.49 -19.25
N LEU A 4 11.26 6.59 -18.61
CA LEU A 4 10.31 6.58 -17.49
C LEU A 4 8.86 6.79 -17.95
N SER A 5 8.59 7.04 -19.24
CA SER A 5 7.23 7.27 -19.72
C SER A 5 6.32 6.07 -19.43
N THR A 6 5.05 6.34 -19.17
CA THR A 6 4.06 5.30 -18.90
C THR A 6 2.76 5.58 -19.63
N ASP A 7 2.05 4.49 -19.96
CA ASP A 7 0.67 4.51 -20.45
C ASP A 7 -0.20 3.74 -19.44
N PHE A 8 -1.14 4.44 -18.84
CA PHE A 8 -2.06 3.88 -17.85
C PHE A 8 -3.48 3.96 -18.36
N CYS A 9 -4.04 2.85 -18.80
CA CYS A 9 -5.35 2.74 -19.48
C CYS A 9 -5.58 3.77 -20.60
N GLY A 10 -4.55 4.06 -21.40
CA GLY A 10 -4.59 5.05 -22.46
C GLY A 10 -4.17 6.47 -22.05
N VAL A 11 -3.98 6.73 -20.78
CA VAL A 11 -3.49 8.02 -20.25
C VAL A 11 -1.96 8.00 -20.22
N LYS A 12 -1.34 8.81 -21.08
CA LYS A 12 0.12 8.92 -21.19
C LYS A 12 0.69 9.95 -20.23
N SER A 13 1.84 9.64 -19.65
CA SER A 13 2.59 10.59 -18.82
C SER A 13 4.11 10.39 -18.96
N PRO A 14 4.94 11.43 -18.77
CA PRO A 14 6.39 11.36 -18.97
C PRO A 14 7.14 10.53 -17.93
N ASN A 15 6.50 10.19 -16.81
CA ASN A 15 7.01 9.29 -15.79
C ASN A 15 5.85 8.70 -14.98
N PRO A 16 6.06 7.61 -14.22
CA PRO A 16 4.98 6.93 -13.51
C PRO A 16 4.51 7.64 -12.23
N PHE A 17 5.16 8.73 -11.82
CA PHE A 17 4.88 9.41 -10.55
C PHE A 17 3.78 10.46 -10.71
N TRP A 18 2.65 10.21 -10.09
CA TRP A 18 1.51 11.11 -10.03
C TRP A 18 1.27 11.58 -8.59
N LEU A 19 0.70 12.75 -8.43
CA LEU A 19 0.17 13.17 -7.13
C LEU A 19 -1.16 12.46 -6.86
N ALA A 20 -1.31 11.89 -5.67
CA ALA A 20 -2.59 11.30 -5.26
C ALA A 20 -3.64 12.39 -4.95
N SER A 21 -4.92 12.02 -5.09
CA SER A 21 -6.06 12.84 -4.66
C SER A 21 -5.97 13.18 -3.17
N ALA A 22 -5.51 14.39 -2.83
CA ALA A 22 -5.16 14.79 -1.47
C ALA A 22 -4.99 16.32 -1.39
N PRO A 23 -4.64 16.90 -0.22
CA PRO A 23 -4.38 18.33 -0.10
C PRO A 23 -3.43 18.94 -1.14
N PRO A 24 -2.34 18.27 -1.58
CA PRO A 24 -1.46 18.83 -2.60
C PRO A 24 -2.08 19.00 -4.00
N THR A 25 -3.28 18.47 -4.24
CA THR A 25 -3.97 18.52 -5.54
C THR A 25 -5.32 19.25 -5.49
N ASN A 26 -5.50 20.17 -4.53
CA ASN A 26 -6.79 20.83 -4.31
C ASN A 26 -6.97 22.12 -5.13
N THR A 27 -5.94 22.61 -5.82
CA THR A 27 -5.98 23.87 -6.59
C THR A 27 -5.10 23.79 -7.83
N ALA A 28 -5.44 24.61 -8.84
CA ALA A 28 -4.61 24.78 -10.04
C ALA A 28 -3.18 25.25 -9.68
N TYR A 29 -3.04 26.14 -8.71
CA TYR A 29 -1.72 26.60 -8.27
C TYR A 29 -0.81 25.47 -7.84
N GLN A 30 -1.33 24.54 -7.02
CA GLN A 30 -0.55 23.41 -6.50
C GLN A 30 -0.14 22.46 -7.62
N ILE A 31 -1.06 22.12 -8.54
CA ILE A 31 -0.78 21.19 -9.63
C ILE A 31 0.16 21.82 -10.67
N ASN A 32 -0.05 23.07 -11.04
CA ASN A 32 0.89 23.80 -11.92
C ASN A 32 2.29 23.78 -11.32
N LYS A 33 2.41 24.06 -10.01
CA LYS A 33 3.69 24.02 -9.30
C LYS A 33 4.33 22.64 -9.32
N ALA A 34 3.54 21.59 -9.12
CA ALA A 34 4.05 20.21 -9.21
C ALA A 34 4.55 19.87 -10.63
N PHE A 35 3.80 20.23 -11.65
CA PHE A 35 4.19 19.98 -13.04
C PHE A 35 5.43 20.76 -13.47
N GLU A 36 5.63 21.98 -12.95
CA GLU A 36 6.88 22.74 -13.11
C GLU A 36 8.10 21.97 -12.57
N TYR A 37 7.94 21.20 -11.48
CA TYR A 37 9.00 20.35 -10.93
C TYR A 37 9.18 19.02 -11.65
N GLY A 38 8.24 18.61 -12.53
CA GLY A 38 8.40 17.41 -13.35
C GLY A 38 7.52 16.23 -12.98
N TRP A 39 6.49 16.42 -12.11
CA TRP A 39 5.50 15.36 -11.87
C TRP A 39 4.81 14.94 -13.17
N GLY A 40 4.67 13.63 -13.36
CA GLY A 40 4.09 13.04 -14.58
C GLY A 40 2.58 13.23 -14.67
N GLY A 41 1.90 13.29 -13.52
CA GLY A 41 0.46 13.46 -13.45
C GLY A 41 -0.02 13.90 -12.07
N ALA A 42 -1.32 14.15 -11.98
CA ALA A 42 -2.00 14.47 -10.73
C ALA A 42 -3.43 13.96 -10.74
N VAL A 43 -3.84 13.36 -9.63
CA VAL A 43 -5.24 13.06 -9.35
C VAL A 43 -5.81 14.21 -8.53
N TRP A 44 -6.71 14.98 -9.11
CA TRP A 44 -7.36 16.12 -8.46
C TRP A 44 -8.04 15.69 -7.16
N LYS A 45 -7.93 16.53 -6.10
CA LYS A 45 -8.61 16.25 -4.83
C LYS A 45 -10.09 15.98 -5.07
N THR A 46 -10.60 14.92 -4.46
CA THR A 46 -11.95 14.40 -4.68
C THR A 46 -12.99 15.53 -4.70
N VAL A 47 -13.67 15.64 -5.82
CA VAL A 47 -14.81 16.54 -6.00
C VAL A 47 -16.12 15.82 -5.68
N GLY A 48 -17.12 16.56 -5.24
CA GLY A 48 -18.42 16.02 -4.89
C GLY A 48 -19.33 17.11 -4.37
N THR A 49 -20.39 16.73 -3.69
CA THR A 49 -21.23 17.69 -2.98
C THR A 49 -20.38 18.39 -1.92
N PRO A 50 -20.35 19.71 -1.88
CA PRO A 50 -19.50 20.46 -0.95
C PRO A 50 -19.74 20.04 0.49
N VAL A 51 -18.66 19.76 1.21
CA VAL A 51 -18.66 19.50 2.64
C VAL A 51 -17.75 20.47 3.36
N LEU A 52 -18.17 20.90 4.54
CA LEU A 52 -17.34 21.70 5.41
C LEU A 52 -16.40 20.76 6.19
N ASN A 53 -15.11 20.98 6.04
CA ASN A 53 -14.11 20.26 6.80
C ASN A 53 -13.96 20.82 8.21
N VAL A 54 -13.56 19.96 9.14
CA VAL A 54 -13.24 20.35 10.52
C VAL A 54 -11.87 21.00 10.61
N SER A 55 -11.64 21.78 11.67
CA SER A 55 -10.34 22.30 12.05
C SER A 55 -9.56 21.27 12.86
N SER A 56 -8.23 21.37 12.85
CA SER A 56 -7.32 20.35 13.44
C SER A 56 -7.43 18.99 12.75
N ARG A 57 -7.21 19.01 11.42
CA ARG A 57 -7.46 17.86 10.52
C ARG A 57 -6.45 16.73 10.60
N TYR A 58 -5.24 16.98 11.11
CA TYR A 58 -4.14 16.03 11.07
C TYR A 58 -3.59 15.72 12.45
N GLY A 59 -3.29 14.45 12.70
CA GLY A 59 -2.50 13.98 13.84
C GLY A 59 -1.28 13.22 13.34
N GLY A 60 -0.11 13.46 13.95
CA GLY A 60 1.12 12.74 13.64
C GLY A 60 1.32 11.55 14.57
N TRP A 61 1.93 10.50 14.04
CA TRP A 61 2.46 9.39 14.81
C TRP A 61 3.99 9.49 14.84
N GLU A 62 4.52 9.51 16.07
CA GLU A 62 5.96 9.56 16.30
C GLU A 62 6.47 8.17 16.64
N TYR A 63 7.57 7.78 15.99
CA TYR A 63 8.27 6.56 16.29
C TYR A 63 9.78 6.80 16.23
N ASN A 64 10.47 6.44 17.31
CA ASN A 64 11.93 6.54 17.41
C ASN A 64 12.49 7.92 17.00
N GLY A 65 11.87 9.00 17.51
CA GLY A 65 12.26 10.38 17.21
C GLY A 65 11.81 10.91 15.85
N ASN A 66 11.23 10.09 14.99
CA ASN A 66 10.64 10.53 13.74
C ASN A 66 9.16 10.91 13.95
N LYS A 67 8.89 12.21 13.96
CA LYS A 67 7.53 12.76 14.15
C LYS A 67 6.60 12.55 12.95
N LEU A 68 7.17 12.17 11.80
CA LEU A 68 6.44 11.97 10.55
C LEU A 68 6.46 10.51 10.09
N ALA A 69 6.58 9.56 11.03
CA ALA A 69 6.51 8.13 10.72
C ALA A 69 5.18 7.77 10.03
N ALA A 70 4.10 8.43 10.41
CA ALA A 70 2.82 8.41 9.71
C ALA A 70 1.95 9.60 10.13
N ILE A 71 0.91 9.87 9.35
CA ILE A 71 -0.13 10.84 9.69
C ILE A 71 -1.51 10.19 9.67
N ASN A 72 -2.39 10.70 10.53
CA ASN A 72 -3.81 10.44 10.48
C ASN A 72 -4.53 11.72 10.06
N ASN A 73 -5.51 11.61 9.19
CA ASN A 73 -6.32 12.75 8.79
C ASN A 73 -7.81 12.46 8.99
N ILE A 74 -8.56 13.50 9.36
CA ILE A 74 -10.02 13.50 9.45
C ILE A 74 -10.64 14.44 8.41
N GLU A 75 -9.88 14.74 7.34
CA GLU A 75 -10.33 15.53 6.21
C GLU A 75 -11.15 14.68 5.24
N LEU A 76 -12.26 15.20 4.75
CA LEU A 76 -13.13 14.50 3.80
C LEU A 76 -12.65 14.70 2.35
N ILE A 77 -13.43 15.45 1.59
CA ILE A 77 -13.19 15.76 0.17
C ILE A 77 -12.90 17.25 0.02
N SER A 78 -12.84 17.76 -1.21
CA SER A 78 -12.72 19.19 -1.45
C SER A 78 -13.88 19.94 -0.80
N ASP A 79 -13.59 20.97 -0.04
CA ASP A 79 -14.55 21.92 0.54
C ASP A 79 -14.83 23.12 -0.41
N ARG A 80 -14.26 23.06 -1.61
CA ARG A 80 -14.43 24.09 -2.65
C ARG A 80 -15.64 23.76 -3.54
N PRO A 81 -16.36 24.76 -4.03
CA PRO A 81 -17.47 24.55 -4.96
C PRO A 81 -17.05 23.75 -6.19
N LEU A 82 -17.91 22.85 -6.67
CA LEU A 82 -17.64 21.99 -7.81
C LEU A 82 -17.24 22.84 -9.05
N GLU A 83 -17.97 23.92 -9.33
CA GLU A 83 -17.72 24.82 -10.45
C GLU A 83 -16.31 25.46 -10.43
N VAL A 84 -15.81 25.76 -9.24
CA VAL A 84 -14.46 26.29 -9.08
C VAL A 84 -13.43 25.22 -9.41
N ASN A 85 -13.65 23.99 -8.93
CA ASN A 85 -12.75 22.87 -9.25
C ASN A 85 -12.74 22.58 -10.76
N LEU A 86 -13.91 22.43 -11.40
CA LEU A 86 -14.01 22.13 -12.83
C LEU A 86 -13.33 23.18 -13.71
N ARG A 87 -13.52 24.46 -13.41
CA ARG A 87 -12.83 25.56 -14.12
C ARG A 87 -11.31 25.45 -13.99
N GLU A 88 -10.79 25.20 -12.79
CA GLU A 88 -9.37 25.09 -12.55
C GLU A 88 -8.77 23.82 -13.17
N ILE A 89 -9.49 22.70 -13.20
CA ILE A 89 -9.11 21.48 -13.89
C ILE A 89 -8.90 21.76 -15.38
N ALA A 90 -9.88 22.43 -16.02
CA ALA A 90 -9.80 22.80 -17.43
C ALA A 90 -8.61 23.73 -17.73
N GLU A 91 -8.31 24.66 -16.82
CA GLU A 91 -7.13 25.55 -16.93
C GLU A 91 -5.85 24.73 -16.87
N VAL A 92 -5.69 23.83 -15.89
CA VAL A 92 -4.49 22.99 -15.73
C VAL A 92 -4.30 22.11 -16.97
N LYS A 93 -5.35 21.42 -17.43
CA LYS A 93 -5.24 20.53 -18.59
C LYS A 93 -4.85 21.28 -19.86
N ARG A 94 -5.38 22.47 -20.07
CA ARG A 94 -4.99 23.34 -21.19
C ARG A 94 -3.54 23.78 -21.15
N LEU A 95 -3.00 24.04 -19.94
CA LEU A 95 -1.59 24.46 -19.75
C LEU A 95 -0.63 23.28 -19.89
N TRP A 96 -1.05 22.07 -19.50
CA TRP A 96 -0.22 20.89 -19.44
C TRP A 96 -0.86 19.71 -20.20
N PRO A 97 -0.97 19.81 -21.54
CA PRO A 97 -1.62 18.78 -22.34
C PRO A 97 -0.90 17.41 -22.32
N ASP A 98 0.39 17.40 -22.00
CA ASP A 98 1.27 16.23 -21.92
C ASP A 98 1.36 15.61 -20.52
N ARG A 99 0.62 16.12 -19.54
CA ARG A 99 0.56 15.60 -18.18
C ARG A 99 -0.78 14.92 -17.94
N ALA A 100 -0.75 13.82 -17.18
CA ALA A 100 -1.97 13.14 -16.75
C ALA A 100 -2.74 14.01 -15.74
N VAL A 101 -3.98 14.35 -16.04
CA VAL A 101 -4.89 15.08 -15.14
C VAL A 101 -6.12 14.21 -14.93
N ILE A 102 -6.20 13.57 -13.78
CA ILE A 102 -7.29 12.67 -13.39
C ILE A 102 -8.18 13.40 -12.39
N VAL A 103 -9.48 13.21 -12.44
CA VAL A 103 -10.39 13.81 -11.47
C VAL A 103 -10.93 12.75 -10.52
N SER A 104 -10.59 12.85 -9.24
CA SER A 104 -11.21 12.00 -8.23
C SER A 104 -12.60 12.50 -7.89
N ALA A 105 -13.58 11.60 -7.86
CA ALA A 105 -15.01 11.91 -7.71
C ALA A 105 -15.66 11.05 -6.63
N MET A 106 -16.55 11.65 -5.84
CA MET A 106 -17.37 10.97 -4.85
C MET A 106 -18.73 11.69 -4.73
N PHE A 107 -19.75 11.05 -5.27
CA PHE A 107 -21.13 11.56 -5.26
C PHE A 107 -22.06 10.56 -4.59
N GLU A 108 -23.26 10.98 -4.27
CA GLU A 108 -24.33 10.13 -3.77
C GLU A 108 -24.70 9.02 -4.76
N SER A 109 -25.21 7.89 -4.24
CA SER A 109 -25.58 6.73 -5.05
C SER A 109 -26.88 6.98 -5.83
N ASP A 110 -26.76 7.79 -6.89
CA ASP A 110 -27.84 8.10 -7.84
C ASP A 110 -27.26 8.09 -9.26
N PRO A 111 -27.82 7.30 -10.21
CA PRO A 111 -27.26 7.16 -11.55
C PRO A 111 -27.29 8.46 -12.36
N GLN A 112 -28.28 9.32 -12.14
CA GLN A 112 -28.38 10.59 -12.87
C GLN A 112 -27.35 11.60 -12.36
N VAL A 113 -27.11 11.63 -11.05
CA VAL A 113 -26.07 12.48 -10.42
C VAL A 113 -24.69 12.08 -10.93
N TRP A 114 -24.40 10.78 -11.04
CA TRP A 114 -23.13 10.30 -11.57
C TRP A 114 -22.95 10.60 -13.05
N ALA A 115 -24.00 10.37 -13.88
CA ALA A 115 -23.93 10.69 -15.31
C ALA A 115 -23.69 12.19 -15.56
N ASP A 116 -24.38 13.07 -14.84
CA ASP A 116 -24.18 14.52 -14.94
C ASP A 116 -22.77 14.94 -14.49
N ALA A 117 -22.30 14.38 -13.38
CA ALA A 117 -20.98 14.67 -12.85
C ALA A 117 -19.86 14.25 -13.81
N VAL A 118 -19.96 13.05 -14.40
CA VAL A 118 -18.96 12.53 -15.34
C VAL A 118 -18.92 13.39 -16.60
N ASN A 119 -20.06 13.71 -17.21
CA ASN A 119 -20.12 14.58 -18.40
C ASN A 119 -19.44 15.93 -18.13
N ARG A 120 -19.68 16.53 -16.98
CA ARG A 120 -19.07 17.79 -16.59
C ARG A 120 -17.56 17.69 -16.32
N ILE A 121 -17.10 16.53 -15.84
CA ILE A 121 -15.67 16.25 -15.69
C ILE A 121 -15.02 16.12 -17.08
N GLU A 122 -15.64 15.40 -18.00
CA GLU A 122 -15.16 15.25 -19.38
C GLU A 122 -15.07 16.60 -20.11
N ASP A 123 -16.03 17.49 -19.91
CA ASP A 123 -16.02 18.84 -20.48
C ASP A 123 -14.80 19.68 -20.06
N THR A 124 -14.13 19.31 -18.97
CA THR A 124 -12.86 19.94 -18.55
C THR A 124 -11.65 19.53 -19.39
N GLY A 125 -11.77 18.46 -20.17
CA GLY A 125 -10.66 17.82 -20.88
C GLY A 125 -9.78 16.93 -20.00
N ALA A 126 -10.22 16.57 -18.79
CA ALA A 126 -9.53 15.61 -17.93
C ALA A 126 -9.32 14.26 -18.65
N ASP A 127 -8.21 13.59 -18.35
CA ASP A 127 -7.82 12.36 -19.04
C ASP A 127 -8.57 11.11 -18.53
N ALA A 128 -9.01 11.12 -17.28
CA ALA A 128 -9.77 10.03 -16.66
C ALA A 128 -10.53 10.51 -15.42
N VAL A 129 -11.48 9.68 -14.94
CA VAL A 129 -12.13 9.85 -13.64
C VAL A 129 -11.70 8.73 -12.68
N GLU A 130 -11.37 9.09 -11.42
CA GLU A 130 -11.09 8.15 -10.33
C GLU A 130 -12.25 8.12 -9.33
N LEU A 131 -12.96 6.98 -9.23
CA LEU A 131 -14.06 6.81 -8.30
C LEU A 131 -13.52 6.55 -6.89
N ASN A 132 -13.80 7.44 -5.94
CA ASN A 132 -13.30 7.32 -4.58
C ASN A 132 -14.21 6.44 -3.72
N TYR A 133 -13.97 5.12 -3.72
CA TYR A 133 -14.68 4.15 -2.88
C TYR A 133 -13.98 3.87 -1.55
N GLY A 134 -13.01 4.70 -1.19
CA GLY A 134 -12.18 4.43 -0.02
C GLY A 134 -12.16 5.51 1.05
N CYS A 135 -12.89 6.63 0.89
CA CYS A 135 -12.89 7.66 1.93
C CYS A 135 -13.45 7.10 3.25
N PRO A 136 -12.63 7.00 4.32
CA PRO A 136 -13.04 6.37 5.57
C PRO A 136 -14.10 7.19 6.33
N HIS A 137 -14.20 8.48 6.03
CA HIS A 137 -15.21 9.39 6.56
C HIS A 137 -16.44 9.49 5.65
N GLY A 138 -16.62 8.50 4.76
CA GLY A 138 -17.71 8.50 3.79
C GLY A 138 -19.05 8.75 4.47
N MET A 139 -19.89 9.55 3.82
CA MET A 139 -21.26 9.78 4.26
C MET A 139 -22.07 8.52 3.93
N SER A 140 -21.99 7.53 4.83
CA SER A 140 -22.62 6.21 4.65
C SER A 140 -24.13 6.32 4.48
N GLU A 141 -24.76 7.30 5.14
CA GLU A 141 -26.18 7.62 4.99
C GLU A 141 -26.55 8.08 3.58
N ARG A 142 -25.56 8.46 2.76
CA ARG A 142 -25.72 8.85 1.35
C ARG A 142 -25.18 7.80 0.37
N GLY A 143 -24.69 6.67 0.87
CA GLY A 143 -24.06 5.63 0.07
C GLY A 143 -22.81 6.11 -0.65
N MET A 144 -21.88 6.76 0.05
CA MET A 144 -20.67 7.35 -0.51
C MET A 144 -19.40 6.79 0.14
N GLY A 145 -18.27 6.86 -0.59
CA GLY A 145 -16.95 6.50 -0.07
C GLY A 145 -16.85 5.04 0.33
N SER A 146 -16.35 4.75 1.53
CA SER A 146 -16.13 3.39 2.03
C SER A 146 -17.42 2.56 2.15
N ALA A 147 -18.59 3.19 2.27
CA ALA A 147 -19.87 2.49 2.25
C ALA A 147 -20.13 1.77 0.92
N VAL A 148 -19.61 2.31 -0.19
CA VAL A 148 -19.64 1.66 -1.51
C VAL A 148 -18.52 0.62 -1.60
N GLY A 149 -17.28 0.99 -1.26
CA GLY A 149 -16.11 0.14 -1.45
C GLY A 149 -16.06 -1.11 -0.57
N GLN A 150 -16.86 -1.17 0.50
CA GLN A 150 -16.97 -2.34 1.38
C GLN A 150 -18.06 -3.32 0.94
N VAL A 151 -18.91 -2.96 -0.02
CA VAL A 151 -20.03 -3.77 -0.52
C VAL A 151 -19.83 -4.01 -2.01
N PRO A 152 -19.41 -5.23 -2.42
CA PRO A 152 -19.08 -5.53 -3.82
C PRO A 152 -20.22 -5.19 -4.79
N GLU A 153 -21.46 -5.45 -4.43
CA GLU A 153 -22.64 -5.19 -5.27
C GLU A 153 -22.81 -3.69 -5.54
N TYR A 154 -22.56 -2.84 -4.54
CA TYR A 154 -22.63 -1.38 -4.73
C TYR A 154 -21.42 -0.89 -5.56
N CYS A 155 -20.27 -1.49 -5.36
CA CYS A 155 -19.07 -1.20 -6.15
C CYS A 155 -19.34 -1.50 -7.64
N THR A 156 -19.86 -2.68 -7.98
CA THR A 156 -20.23 -3.04 -9.36
C THR A 156 -21.26 -2.08 -9.92
N MET A 157 -22.37 -1.89 -9.21
CA MET A 157 -23.51 -1.08 -9.66
C MET A 157 -23.12 0.36 -10.00
N ILE A 158 -22.41 1.05 -9.09
CA ILE A 158 -22.00 2.44 -9.32
C ILE A 158 -20.93 2.52 -10.41
N THR A 159 -20.01 1.56 -10.45
CA THR A 159 -19.01 1.51 -11.53
C THR A 159 -19.69 1.34 -12.90
N GLU A 160 -20.71 0.48 -13.03
CA GLU A 160 -21.49 0.33 -14.26
C GLU A 160 -22.22 1.62 -14.67
N TRP A 161 -22.80 2.36 -13.73
CA TRP A 161 -23.42 3.65 -14.02
C TRP A 161 -22.41 4.62 -14.63
N VAL A 162 -21.23 4.72 -14.03
CA VAL A 162 -20.19 5.64 -14.48
C VAL A 162 -19.58 5.19 -15.80
N THR A 163 -19.22 3.91 -15.96
CA THR A 163 -18.62 3.40 -17.20
C THR A 163 -19.59 3.42 -18.37
N SER A 164 -20.91 3.38 -18.10
CA SER A 164 -21.94 3.52 -19.15
C SER A 164 -22.12 4.98 -19.60
N ALA A 165 -21.80 5.94 -18.76
CA ALA A 165 -21.93 7.37 -19.07
C ALA A 165 -20.60 7.97 -19.59
N ALA A 166 -19.46 7.44 -19.16
CA ALA A 166 -18.14 7.98 -19.45
C ALA A 166 -17.63 7.63 -20.85
N SER A 167 -17.01 8.59 -21.51
CA SER A 167 -16.19 8.39 -22.72
C SER A 167 -14.69 8.36 -22.43
N ILE A 168 -14.28 8.83 -21.25
CA ILE A 168 -12.91 8.76 -20.73
C ILE A 168 -12.73 7.55 -19.82
N PRO A 169 -11.49 7.08 -19.59
CA PRO A 169 -11.22 5.96 -18.69
C PRO A 169 -11.75 6.17 -17.26
N VAL A 170 -12.33 5.10 -16.69
CA VAL A 170 -12.84 5.04 -15.33
C VAL A 170 -11.89 4.19 -14.47
N ILE A 171 -11.33 4.80 -13.45
CA ILE A 171 -10.42 4.18 -12.46
C ILE A 171 -11.21 3.99 -11.18
N VAL A 172 -11.12 2.82 -10.53
CA VAL A 172 -11.73 2.60 -9.22
C VAL A 172 -10.68 2.56 -8.12
N LYS A 173 -10.79 3.49 -7.17
CA LYS A 173 -9.91 3.55 -5.99
C LYS A 173 -10.46 2.74 -4.84
N LEU A 174 -9.77 1.65 -4.54
CA LEU A 174 -10.18 0.67 -3.55
C LEU A 174 -9.84 1.07 -2.11
N THR A 175 -10.71 0.64 -1.18
CA THR A 175 -10.48 0.81 0.26
C THR A 175 -9.65 -0.34 0.83
N PRO A 176 -8.66 -0.05 1.71
CA PRO A 176 -7.98 -1.10 2.47
C PRO A 176 -8.77 -1.56 3.72
N ASN A 177 -9.89 -0.91 4.03
CA ASN A 177 -10.67 -1.15 5.24
C ASN A 177 -11.68 -2.30 4.99
N ILE A 178 -11.17 -3.41 4.50
CA ILE A 178 -11.92 -4.62 4.15
C ILE A 178 -11.06 -5.85 4.45
N THR A 179 -11.70 -6.99 4.70
CA THR A 179 -10.98 -8.23 5.01
C THR A 179 -10.33 -8.86 3.77
N ASP A 180 -10.99 -8.80 2.61
CA ASP A 180 -10.47 -9.33 1.34
C ASP A 180 -10.58 -8.27 0.25
N ILE A 181 -9.46 -7.67 -0.12
CA ILE A 181 -9.37 -6.65 -1.18
C ILE A 181 -9.74 -7.17 -2.58
N LYS A 182 -9.68 -8.48 -2.77
CA LYS A 182 -10.02 -9.12 -4.05
C LYS A 182 -11.51 -9.00 -4.37
N ALA A 183 -12.38 -8.98 -3.35
CA ALA A 183 -13.81 -8.86 -3.55
C ALA A 183 -14.22 -7.54 -4.22
N PRO A 184 -13.88 -6.36 -3.69
CA PRO A 184 -14.17 -5.09 -4.36
C PRO A 184 -13.35 -4.89 -5.65
N ALA A 185 -12.14 -5.45 -5.76
CA ALA A 185 -11.37 -5.41 -7.01
C ALA A 185 -12.12 -6.13 -8.14
N ARG A 186 -12.60 -7.35 -7.88
CA ARG A 186 -13.43 -8.12 -8.83
C ARG A 186 -14.72 -7.36 -9.19
N ALA A 187 -15.40 -6.82 -8.19
CA ALA A 187 -16.62 -6.03 -8.39
C ALA A 187 -16.40 -4.80 -9.30
N ALA A 188 -15.29 -4.09 -9.12
CA ALA A 188 -14.94 -2.97 -10.00
C ALA A 188 -14.66 -3.42 -11.45
N ILE A 189 -13.96 -4.55 -11.62
CA ILE A 189 -13.69 -5.15 -12.94
C ILE A 189 -15.00 -5.60 -13.61
N ASP A 190 -15.89 -6.23 -12.85
CA ASP A 190 -17.21 -6.64 -13.34
C ASP A 190 -18.04 -5.42 -13.80
N GLY A 191 -17.94 -4.30 -13.07
CA GLY A 191 -18.51 -3.00 -13.44
C GLY A 191 -17.81 -2.30 -14.62
N LYS A 192 -16.84 -2.97 -15.28
CA LYS A 192 -16.10 -2.48 -16.46
C LYS A 192 -15.13 -1.33 -16.19
N ALA A 193 -14.62 -1.22 -14.97
CA ALA A 193 -13.53 -0.28 -14.70
C ALA A 193 -12.35 -0.50 -15.66
N ASN A 194 -11.78 0.58 -16.20
CA ASN A 194 -10.62 0.52 -17.10
C ASN A 194 -9.31 0.29 -16.33
N ALA A 195 -9.27 0.68 -15.07
CA ALA A 195 -8.12 0.52 -14.20
C ALA A 195 -8.52 0.50 -12.72
N LEU A 196 -7.62 0.05 -11.87
CA LEU A 196 -7.76 0.13 -10.41
C LEU A 196 -6.70 1.05 -9.83
N SER A 197 -6.98 1.65 -8.67
CA SER A 197 -5.97 2.30 -7.84
C SER A 197 -6.11 1.84 -6.39
N LEU A 198 -5.00 1.55 -5.72
CA LEU A 198 -4.98 1.10 -4.32
C LEU A 198 -3.63 1.40 -3.67
N ILE A 199 -3.65 1.69 -2.38
CA ILE A 199 -4.76 1.68 -1.43
C ILE A 199 -5.16 3.09 -1.02
N ASN A 200 -6.41 3.29 -0.64
CA ASN A 200 -6.82 4.48 0.12
C ASN A 200 -6.26 4.41 1.55
N THR A 201 -6.57 5.36 2.41
CA THR A 201 -6.09 5.43 3.78
C THR A 201 -6.72 4.38 4.69
N ILE A 202 -5.98 3.94 5.72
CA ILE A 202 -6.41 2.92 6.67
C ILE A 202 -7.07 3.59 7.88
N ASN A 203 -8.20 3.06 8.34
CA ASN A 203 -8.86 3.54 9.56
C ASN A 203 -7.95 3.39 10.77
N SER A 204 -7.77 4.47 11.52
CA SER A 204 -6.89 4.46 12.69
C SER A 204 -7.24 5.54 13.72
N VAL A 205 -6.70 5.34 14.91
CA VAL A 205 -6.53 6.35 15.94
C VAL A 205 -5.04 6.44 16.25
N VAL A 206 -4.40 7.59 16.00
CA VAL A 206 -2.94 7.70 16.15
C VAL A 206 -2.45 7.85 17.58
N GLY A 207 -3.32 8.11 18.52
CA GLY A 207 -2.96 8.15 19.92
C GLY A 207 -3.92 8.93 20.81
N VAL A 208 -3.66 8.82 22.09
CA VAL A 208 -4.37 9.53 23.16
C VAL A 208 -3.35 10.40 23.89
N ASP A 209 -3.70 11.62 24.18
CA ASP A 209 -2.94 12.48 25.06
C ASP A 209 -3.15 12.03 26.51
N LEU A 210 -2.07 11.63 27.19
CA LEU A 210 -2.17 10.99 28.51
C LEU A 210 -2.52 11.96 29.64
N ASP A 211 -2.33 13.26 29.44
CA ASP A 211 -2.63 14.27 30.44
C ASP A 211 -4.09 14.76 30.33
N SER A 212 -4.54 14.99 29.10
CA SER A 212 -5.89 15.50 28.82
C SER A 212 -6.91 14.42 28.50
N PHE A 213 -6.47 13.17 28.25
CA PHE A 213 -7.26 12.01 27.80
C PHE A 213 -7.99 12.24 26.47
N GLN A 214 -7.48 13.15 25.64
CA GLN A 214 -8.07 13.49 24.36
C GLN A 214 -7.44 12.66 23.22
N LEU A 215 -8.25 12.27 22.25
CA LEU A 215 -7.77 11.63 21.02
C LEU A 215 -6.97 12.63 20.14
N ARG A 216 -6.10 12.13 19.30
CA ARG A 216 -5.35 12.91 18.31
C ARG A 216 -5.69 12.45 16.88
N PRO A 217 -6.08 13.37 15.96
CA PRO A 217 -6.48 14.74 16.22
C PRO A 217 -7.81 14.84 16.97
N ASN A 218 -8.12 16.03 17.52
CA ASN A 218 -9.42 16.26 18.15
C ASN A 218 -10.03 17.57 17.67
N VAL A 219 -11.37 17.64 17.80
CA VAL A 219 -12.18 18.81 17.51
C VAL A 219 -13.07 19.05 18.74
N GLY A 220 -12.78 20.11 19.48
CA GLY A 220 -13.52 20.45 20.68
C GLY A 220 -13.52 19.34 21.76
N GLY A 221 -12.39 18.65 21.93
CA GLY A 221 -12.22 17.57 22.91
C GLY A 221 -12.74 16.21 22.44
N LYS A 222 -13.30 16.08 21.23
CA LYS A 222 -13.75 14.83 20.63
C LYS A 222 -12.88 14.46 19.47
N GLY A 223 -12.60 13.19 19.28
CA GLY A 223 -11.92 12.62 18.14
C GLY A 223 -12.62 11.34 17.67
N GLY A 224 -12.20 10.83 16.52
CA GLY A 224 -12.70 9.59 15.95
C GLY A 224 -11.62 8.90 15.15
N HIS A 225 -11.98 7.85 14.41
CA HIS A 225 -11.06 7.26 13.47
C HIS A 225 -10.80 8.24 12.33
N GLY A 226 -9.60 8.17 11.79
CA GLY A 226 -9.18 8.93 10.62
C GLY A 226 -8.38 8.09 9.65
N GLY A 227 -8.08 8.64 8.50
CA GLY A 227 -7.29 7.98 7.46
C GLY A 227 -5.81 7.99 7.79
N TYR A 228 -5.23 6.83 8.06
CA TYR A 228 -3.81 6.64 8.34
C TYR A 228 -3.03 6.48 7.04
N ALA A 229 -1.94 7.22 6.90
CA ALA A 229 -1.11 7.27 5.70
C ALA A 229 0.37 7.55 6.06
N GLY A 230 1.25 7.38 5.10
CA GLY A 230 2.69 7.57 5.25
C GLY A 230 3.45 6.24 5.15
N PRO A 231 4.77 6.21 5.44
CA PRO A 231 5.63 5.04 5.21
C PRO A 231 5.17 3.78 5.95
N ALA A 232 4.52 3.94 7.10
CA ALA A 232 4.03 2.83 7.91
C ALA A 232 2.96 1.96 7.21
N VAL A 233 2.28 2.46 6.17
CA VAL A 233 1.26 1.67 5.45
C VAL A 233 1.82 0.92 4.24
N LYS A 234 3.09 1.14 3.85
CA LYS A 234 3.68 0.52 2.65
C LYS A 234 3.56 -1.01 2.63
N PRO A 235 3.90 -1.75 3.70
CA PRO A 235 3.80 -3.21 3.68
C PRO A 235 2.37 -3.71 3.41
N ILE A 236 1.37 -3.02 3.92
CA ILE A 236 -0.04 -3.37 3.70
C ILE A 236 -0.44 -3.08 2.24
N ALA A 237 0.02 -1.94 1.70
CA ALA A 237 -0.25 -1.58 0.32
C ALA A 237 0.38 -2.58 -0.68
N LEU A 238 1.62 -3.01 -0.44
CA LEU A 238 2.31 -4.01 -1.26
C LEU A 238 1.60 -5.37 -1.20
N SER A 239 1.14 -5.79 0.00
CA SER A 239 0.38 -7.03 0.16
C SER A 239 -0.92 -6.98 -0.64
N MET A 240 -1.72 -5.93 -0.49
CA MET A 240 -2.98 -5.79 -1.20
C MET A 240 -2.80 -5.67 -2.72
N LEU A 241 -1.74 -4.97 -3.18
CA LEU A 241 -1.39 -4.93 -4.60
C LEU A 241 -1.10 -6.34 -5.13
N SER A 242 -0.28 -7.11 -4.40
CA SER A 242 0.08 -8.48 -4.78
C SER A 242 -1.16 -9.39 -4.89
N GLU A 243 -2.10 -9.28 -3.93
CA GLU A 243 -3.35 -10.05 -3.97
C GLU A 243 -4.23 -9.71 -5.17
N VAL A 244 -4.37 -8.42 -5.51
CA VAL A 244 -5.16 -7.98 -6.67
C VAL A 244 -4.48 -8.37 -7.98
N MET A 245 -3.16 -8.33 -8.05
CA MET A 245 -2.39 -8.79 -9.22
C MET A 245 -2.54 -10.30 -9.48
N GLN A 246 -2.82 -11.11 -8.45
CA GLN A 246 -3.06 -12.56 -8.61
C GLN A 246 -4.50 -12.90 -9.03
N LEU A 247 -5.41 -11.93 -9.09
CA LEU A 247 -6.76 -12.19 -9.56
C LEU A 247 -6.76 -12.64 -11.02
N PRO A 248 -7.43 -13.76 -11.36
CA PRO A 248 -7.57 -14.20 -12.75
C PRO A 248 -8.19 -13.14 -13.66
N GLU A 249 -9.12 -12.35 -13.12
CA GLU A 249 -9.78 -11.25 -13.83
C GLU A 249 -8.80 -10.12 -14.17
N THR A 250 -7.93 -9.74 -13.22
CA THR A 250 -6.88 -8.73 -13.44
C THR A 250 -5.95 -9.16 -14.57
N GLN A 251 -5.51 -10.41 -14.56
CA GLN A 251 -4.61 -10.96 -15.57
C GLN A 251 -5.32 -11.14 -16.91
N ARG A 252 -6.53 -11.70 -16.90
CA ARG A 252 -7.32 -11.97 -18.12
C ARG A 252 -7.64 -10.70 -18.90
N TYR A 253 -8.02 -9.63 -18.20
CA TYR A 253 -8.41 -8.36 -18.81
C TYR A 253 -7.27 -7.35 -18.84
N GLN A 254 -6.09 -7.72 -18.37
CA GLN A 254 -4.89 -6.85 -18.29
C GLN A 254 -5.20 -5.50 -17.65
N VAL A 255 -5.95 -5.52 -16.55
CA VAL A 255 -6.39 -4.30 -15.84
C VAL A 255 -5.18 -3.64 -15.19
N PRO A 256 -4.78 -2.44 -15.61
CA PRO A 256 -3.63 -1.76 -15.02
C PRO A 256 -3.96 -1.24 -13.62
N ILE A 257 -2.94 -1.19 -12.76
CA ILE A 257 -3.08 -0.76 -11.37
C ILE A 257 -2.18 0.44 -11.08
N SER A 258 -2.77 1.48 -10.49
CA SER A 258 -2.02 2.59 -9.91
C SER A 258 -1.74 2.31 -8.44
N GLY A 259 -0.46 2.11 -8.09
CA GLY A 259 -0.05 1.76 -6.73
C GLY A 259 0.16 2.99 -5.85
N MET A 260 -0.33 2.93 -4.60
CA MET A 260 -0.10 3.99 -3.61
C MET A 260 -0.09 3.45 -2.19
N GLY A 261 0.63 4.16 -1.32
CA GLY A 261 0.71 3.86 0.12
C GLY A 261 2.15 3.81 0.61
N GLY A 262 2.64 4.89 1.19
CA GLY A 262 3.95 4.96 1.83
C GLY A 262 5.14 5.15 0.92
N ILE A 263 4.97 5.50 -0.35
CA ILE A 263 6.06 5.81 -1.28
C ILE A 263 6.72 7.12 -0.85
N GLN A 264 8.00 7.06 -0.46
CA GLN A 264 8.83 8.21 -0.10
C GLN A 264 10.11 8.30 -0.92
N THR A 265 10.61 7.16 -1.39
CA THR A 265 11.85 7.04 -2.14
C THR A 265 11.63 6.30 -3.45
N TRP A 266 12.57 6.40 -4.37
CA TRP A 266 12.55 5.62 -5.60
C TRP A 266 12.57 4.09 -5.33
N ARG A 267 13.16 3.64 -4.20
CA ARG A 267 13.15 2.23 -3.80
C ARG A 267 11.74 1.74 -3.50
N ASP A 268 10.98 2.54 -2.73
CA ASP A 268 9.57 2.22 -2.47
C ASP A 268 8.79 2.13 -3.78
N ALA A 269 9.02 3.08 -4.69
CA ALA A 269 8.41 3.10 -6.01
C ALA A 269 8.73 1.84 -6.84
N ALA A 270 10.01 1.44 -6.86
CA ALA A 270 10.46 0.25 -7.57
C ALA A 270 9.78 -1.03 -7.04
N GLU A 271 9.55 -1.15 -5.73
CA GLU A 271 8.82 -2.29 -5.15
C GLU A 271 7.39 -2.39 -5.71
N PHE A 272 6.65 -1.29 -5.79
CA PHE A 272 5.31 -1.28 -6.39
C PHE A 272 5.33 -1.64 -7.87
N LEU A 273 6.28 -1.11 -8.65
CA LEU A 273 6.43 -1.43 -10.08
C LEU A 273 6.75 -2.92 -10.27
N LEU A 274 7.70 -3.46 -9.50
CA LEU A 274 8.06 -4.87 -9.54
C LEU A 274 6.89 -5.81 -9.22
N LEU A 275 5.96 -5.38 -8.37
CA LEU A 275 4.74 -6.14 -8.04
C LEU A 275 3.60 -5.92 -9.04
N GLY A 276 3.76 -5.04 -10.04
CA GLY A 276 2.83 -4.91 -11.17
C GLY A 276 2.05 -3.60 -11.25
N ALA A 277 2.32 -2.62 -10.38
CA ALA A 277 1.78 -1.29 -10.59
C ALA A 277 2.35 -0.65 -11.86
N THR A 278 1.51 -0.04 -12.67
CA THR A 278 1.91 0.65 -13.93
C THR A 278 2.02 2.14 -13.78
N SER A 279 1.35 2.72 -12.79
CA SER A 279 1.54 4.11 -12.33
C SER A 279 1.58 4.14 -10.81
N LEU A 280 2.05 5.24 -10.25
CA LEU A 280 2.29 5.40 -8.82
C LEU A 280 1.67 6.70 -8.34
N GLN A 281 0.96 6.67 -7.23
CA GLN A 281 0.41 7.89 -6.63
C GLN A 281 1.08 8.18 -5.30
N VAL A 282 1.58 9.43 -5.15
CA VAL A 282 2.31 9.90 -3.96
C VAL A 282 1.53 11.02 -3.30
N CYS A 283 1.35 10.96 -1.98
CA CYS A 283 0.68 11.98 -1.19
C CYS A 283 1.54 12.46 -0.02
N THR A 284 1.61 11.64 1.05
CA THR A 284 2.17 12.04 2.35
C THR A 284 3.61 12.52 2.26
N ALA A 285 4.43 11.90 1.42
CA ALA A 285 5.80 12.33 1.21
C ALA A 285 5.88 13.76 0.63
N VAL A 286 4.99 14.11 -0.29
CA VAL A 286 4.90 15.47 -0.84
C VAL A 286 4.47 16.49 0.23
N MET A 287 3.54 16.09 1.12
CA MET A 287 3.13 16.94 2.24
C MET A 287 4.29 17.21 3.21
N HIS A 288 5.21 16.26 3.34
CA HIS A 288 6.37 16.36 4.24
C HIS A 288 7.57 17.09 3.59
N TYR A 289 7.84 16.80 2.32
CA TYR A 289 9.10 17.20 1.66
C TYR A 289 8.91 18.15 0.48
N GLY A 290 7.66 18.41 0.07
CA GLY A 290 7.33 19.29 -1.05
C GLY A 290 7.45 18.62 -2.42
N PHE A 291 7.13 19.40 -3.47
CA PHE A 291 7.06 18.90 -4.85
C PHE A 291 8.42 18.54 -5.46
N ARG A 292 9.53 19.10 -4.95
CA ARG A 292 10.88 18.75 -5.42
C ARG A 292 11.29 17.31 -5.17
N LEU A 293 10.57 16.59 -4.32
CA LEU A 293 10.77 15.15 -4.12
C LEU A 293 10.81 14.37 -5.46
N ILE A 294 10.14 14.85 -6.48
CA ILE A 294 10.11 14.21 -7.80
C ILE A 294 11.50 14.07 -8.41
N GLU A 295 12.41 15.01 -8.17
CA GLU A 295 13.78 14.98 -8.67
C GLU A 295 14.50 13.73 -8.17
N ASP A 296 14.43 13.47 -6.84
CA ASP A 296 15.04 12.28 -6.23
C ASP A 296 14.35 10.98 -6.70
N LEU A 297 13.03 11.00 -6.88
CA LEU A 297 12.27 9.83 -7.32
C LEU A 297 12.63 9.43 -8.75
N THR A 298 12.67 10.39 -9.68
CA THR A 298 12.96 10.12 -11.10
C THR A 298 14.43 9.78 -11.31
N ASP A 299 15.35 10.53 -10.72
CA ASP A 299 16.79 10.28 -10.85
C ASP A 299 17.17 8.92 -10.25
N GLY A 300 16.68 8.62 -9.05
CA GLY A 300 16.96 7.36 -8.40
C GLY A 300 16.39 6.15 -9.13
N LEU A 301 15.14 6.26 -9.64
CA LEU A 301 14.52 5.19 -10.42
C LEU A 301 15.25 4.98 -11.75
N SER A 302 15.59 6.06 -12.47
CA SER A 302 16.32 5.96 -13.74
C SER A 302 17.70 5.33 -13.56
N ASN A 303 18.46 5.75 -12.56
CA ASN A 303 19.77 5.16 -12.27
C ASN A 303 19.66 3.67 -11.92
N TRP A 304 18.65 3.28 -11.13
CA TRP A 304 18.42 1.88 -10.80
C TRP A 304 18.04 1.04 -12.02
N LEU A 305 17.23 1.56 -12.94
CA LEU A 305 16.91 0.89 -14.19
C LEU A 305 18.15 0.69 -15.07
N ASP A 306 18.99 1.73 -15.20
CA ASP A 306 20.27 1.65 -15.91
C ASP A 306 21.19 0.58 -15.28
N ASP A 307 21.28 0.51 -13.94
CA ASP A 307 22.03 -0.53 -13.22
C ASP A 307 21.49 -1.96 -13.46
N LYS A 308 20.19 -2.09 -13.71
CA LYS A 308 19.55 -3.36 -14.07
C LYS A 308 19.62 -3.67 -15.56
N GLY A 309 20.09 -2.75 -16.38
CA GLY A 309 20.15 -2.89 -17.84
C GLY A 309 18.77 -2.80 -18.51
N ALA A 310 17.77 -2.23 -17.82
CA ALA A 310 16.44 -2.02 -18.34
C ALA A 310 16.38 -0.72 -19.15
N ALA A 311 15.86 -0.77 -20.36
CA ALA A 311 15.74 0.39 -21.25
C ALA A 311 14.54 1.29 -20.87
N SER A 312 13.55 0.72 -20.21
CA SER A 312 12.33 1.44 -19.79
C SER A 312 11.75 0.91 -18.46
N VAL A 313 10.91 1.72 -17.83
CA VAL A 313 10.18 1.30 -16.64
C VAL A 313 9.24 0.12 -16.91
N GLN A 314 8.73 0.01 -18.13
CA GLN A 314 7.82 -1.08 -18.53
C GLN A 314 8.46 -2.47 -18.43
N GLU A 315 9.78 -2.57 -18.64
CA GLU A 315 10.50 -3.85 -18.61
C GLU A 315 10.56 -4.47 -17.21
N VAL A 316 10.38 -3.67 -16.16
CA VAL A 316 10.42 -4.15 -14.78
C VAL A 316 9.04 -4.29 -14.14
N VAL A 317 7.98 -3.75 -14.78
CA VAL A 317 6.62 -3.86 -14.25
C VAL A 317 6.20 -5.33 -14.14
N GLY A 318 5.85 -5.74 -12.92
CA GLY A 318 5.39 -7.10 -12.62
C GLY A 318 6.49 -8.17 -12.55
N ALA A 319 7.77 -7.82 -12.66
CA ALA A 319 8.87 -8.80 -12.67
C ALA A 319 8.96 -9.66 -11.39
N ALA A 320 8.45 -9.16 -10.26
CA ALA A 320 8.38 -9.90 -9.00
C ALA A 320 7.00 -10.56 -8.76
N ALA A 321 5.96 -10.18 -9.48
CA ALA A 321 4.60 -10.68 -9.27
C ALA A 321 4.48 -12.22 -9.33
N PRO A 322 5.19 -12.95 -10.25
CA PRO A 322 5.16 -14.41 -10.26
C PRO A 322 5.82 -15.09 -9.05
N ARG A 323 6.53 -14.33 -8.23
CA ARG A 323 7.19 -14.85 -7.01
C ARG A 323 6.30 -14.70 -5.76
N TYR A 324 5.20 -14.00 -5.86
CA TYR A 324 4.20 -13.96 -4.81
C TYR A 324 3.44 -15.28 -4.80
N SER A 325 3.34 -15.91 -3.62
CA SER A 325 2.64 -17.17 -3.45
C SER A 325 1.84 -17.16 -2.14
N PRO A 326 0.64 -17.70 -2.10
CA PRO A 326 -0.06 -17.89 -0.84
C PRO A 326 0.67 -18.94 0.02
N PHE A 327 0.47 -18.87 1.34
CA PHE A 327 1.20 -19.70 2.31
C PHE A 327 1.11 -21.21 2.01
N ASN A 328 -0.03 -21.68 1.51
CA ASN A 328 -0.24 -23.09 1.20
C ASN A 328 0.57 -23.61 -0.01
N GLU A 329 1.23 -22.74 -0.75
CA GLU A 329 2.11 -23.08 -1.88
C GLU A 329 3.60 -22.93 -1.53
N LEU A 330 3.94 -22.47 -0.32
CA LEU A 330 5.32 -22.35 0.12
C LEU A 330 5.89 -23.71 0.49
N ASP A 331 7.18 -23.94 0.14
CA ASP A 331 7.90 -25.19 0.46
C ASP A 331 8.20 -25.27 1.96
N LEU A 332 7.56 -26.21 2.65
CA LEU A 332 7.74 -26.48 4.07
C LEU A 332 9.05 -27.23 4.37
N SER A 333 9.73 -27.76 3.37
CA SER A 333 11.04 -28.40 3.53
C SER A 333 12.21 -27.40 3.48
N TYR A 334 11.96 -26.17 3.00
CA TYR A 334 12.98 -25.13 2.86
C TYR A 334 13.64 -24.82 4.22
N LYS A 335 14.98 -24.94 4.29
CA LYS A 335 15.74 -24.71 5.50
C LYS A 335 16.75 -23.59 5.32
N VAL A 336 16.72 -22.61 6.21
CA VAL A 336 17.76 -21.58 6.35
C VAL A 336 18.24 -21.52 7.79
N VAL A 337 19.50 -21.10 8.00
CA VAL A 337 20.08 -20.87 9.31
C VAL A 337 20.76 -19.51 9.36
N ALA A 338 20.79 -18.90 10.54
CA ALA A 338 21.51 -17.66 10.73
C ALA A 338 23.01 -17.93 10.82
N ARG A 339 23.84 -17.07 10.21
CA ARG A 339 25.30 -17.04 10.36
C ARG A 339 25.75 -15.65 10.74
N ILE A 340 26.56 -15.57 11.79
CA ILE A 340 27.14 -14.33 12.30
C ILE A 340 28.55 -14.20 11.76
N ASP A 341 28.85 -13.08 11.10
CA ASP A 341 30.22 -12.76 10.69
C ASP A 341 30.99 -12.21 11.90
N GLU A 342 31.89 -13.03 12.41
CA GLU A 342 32.72 -12.69 13.57
C GLU A 342 33.60 -11.45 13.37
N LYS A 343 33.95 -11.11 12.12
CA LYS A 343 34.81 -9.97 11.80
C LYS A 343 34.10 -8.64 11.93
N THR A 344 32.79 -8.63 11.62
CA THR A 344 31.94 -7.43 11.67
C THR A 344 31.16 -7.35 12.99
N CYS A 345 31.06 -8.46 13.72
CA CYS A 345 30.31 -8.54 14.97
C CYS A 345 30.96 -7.67 16.06
N ILE A 346 30.17 -6.76 16.64
CA ILE A 346 30.59 -5.89 17.74
C ILE A 346 30.33 -6.47 19.12
N ASN A 347 29.87 -7.72 19.21
CA ASN A 347 29.55 -8.44 20.45
C ASN A 347 28.56 -7.67 21.36
N CYS A 348 27.56 -7.05 20.78
CA CYS A 348 26.51 -6.35 21.53
C CYS A 348 25.44 -7.30 22.12
N ASN A 349 25.40 -8.54 21.66
CA ASN A 349 24.54 -9.63 22.11
C ASN A 349 23.03 -9.41 21.95
N LEU A 350 22.58 -8.42 21.18
CA LEU A 350 21.14 -8.20 20.89
C LEU A 350 20.50 -9.40 20.19
N CYS A 351 21.24 -10.07 19.29
CA CYS A 351 20.80 -11.28 18.61
C CYS A 351 20.61 -12.46 19.59
N TYR A 352 21.47 -12.58 20.61
CA TYR A 352 21.32 -13.56 21.68
C TYR A 352 20.02 -13.29 22.45
N VAL A 353 19.83 -12.08 22.97
CA VAL A 353 18.62 -11.70 23.73
C VAL A 353 17.36 -11.97 22.92
N ALA A 354 17.34 -11.55 21.65
CA ALA A 354 16.20 -11.78 20.77
C ALA A 354 15.91 -13.26 20.54
N CYS A 355 16.94 -14.11 20.48
CA CYS A 355 16.79 -15.54 20.27
C CYS A 355 16.48 -16.28 21.56
N ASP A 356 17.22 -16.01 22.63
CA ASP A 356 17.14 -16.75 23.91
C ASP A 356 15.85 -16.42 24.66
N GLU A 357 15.53 -15.14 24.79
CA GLU A 357 14.36 -14.68 25.53
C GLU A 357 13.10 -14.60 24.64
N GLY A 358 13.28 -14.27 23.36
CA GLY A 358 12.16 -13.93 22.47
C GLY A 358 11.77 -14.97 21.43
N ALA A 359 12.58 -16.03 21.18
CA ALA A 359 12.34 -16.93 20.05
C ALA A 359 12.69 -18.40 20.33
N HIS A 360 13.84 -18.89 19.82
CA HIS A 360 14.07 -20.35 19.65
C HIS A 360 15.30 -20.88 20.42
N GLN A 361 15.98 -20.05 21.21
CA GLN A 361 17.11 -20.43 22.09
C GLN A 361 18.27 -21.12 21.35
N CYS A 362 18.57 -20.69 20.11
CA CYS A 362 19.59 -21.33 19.25
C CYS A 362 20.92 -20.60 19.23
N ILE A 363 21.08 -19.50 19.98
CA ILE A 363 22.34 -18.73 20.04
C ILE A 363 22.94 -18.90 21.41
N ASP A 364 24.18 -19.38 21.45
CA ASP A 364 24.96 -19.45 22.67
C ASP A 364 25.88 -18.24 22.79
N LEU A 365 26.23 -17.86 24.02
CA LEU A 365 27.32 -16.93 24.29
C LEU A 365 28.57 -17.70 24.66
N THR A 366 29.69 -17.35 24.02
CA THR A 366 30.99 -18.02 24.26
C THR A 366 32.09 -17.01 24.58
N VAL A 367 33.07 -17.45 25.37
CA VAL A 367 34.35 -16.77 25.61
C VAL A 367 35.45 -17.79 25.38
N ASP A 368 36.38 -17.45 24.50
CA ASP A 368 37.48 -18.37 24.09
C ASP A 368 36.94 -19.74 23.61
N GLY A 369 35.79 -19.73 22.93
CA GLY A 369 35.11 -20.92 22.43
C GLY A 369 34.34 -21.74 23.47
N ALA A 370 34.39 -21.38 24.74
CA ALA A 370 33.61 -22.04 25.79
C ALA A 370 32.29 -21.33 26.03
N LYS A 371 31.18 -22.10 26.04
CA LYS A 371 29.86 -21.59 26.38
C LYS A 371 29.85 -21.03 27.80
N ILE A 372 29.28 -19.85 27.96
CA ILE A 372 29.10 -19.20 29.27
C ILE A 372 27.61 -19.10 29.62
N ASP A 373 27.33 -19.02 30.91
CA ASP A 373 26.03 -18.61 31.42
C ASP A 373 26.04 -17.08 31.65
N PRO A 374 25.25 -16.29 30.90
CA PRO A 374 25.23 -14.84 31.07
C PRO A 374 24.81 -14.37 32.45
N ALA A 375 24.00 -15.16 33.16
CA ALA A 375 23.54 -14.83 34.51
C ALA A 375 24.67 -14.87 35.55
N THR A 376 25.65 -15.74 35.34
CA THR A 376 26.76 -15.98 36.29
C THR A 376 28.12 -15.46 35.81
N TYR A 377 28.28 -15.25 34.51
CA TYR A 377 29.52 -14.73 33.94
C TYR A 377 29.83 -13.32 34.43
N ARG A 378 31.04 -13.11 34.96
CA ARG A 378 31.53 -11.83 35.50
C ARG A 378 32.90 -11.44 34.92
N GLY A 379 33.29 -12.08 33.80
CA GLY A 379 34.55 -11.77 33.13
C GLY A 379 34.50 -10.43 32.39
N GLU A 380 35.66 -9.85 32.14
CA GLU A 380 35.82 -8.57 31.42
C GLU A 380 35.71 -8.73 29.90
N VAL A 381 35.91 -9.93 29.38
CA VAL A 381 35.87 -10.22 27.94
C VAL A 381 34.43 -10.24 27.47
N LYS A 382 34.14 -9.51 26.40
CA LYS A 382 32.80 -9.55 25.77
C LYS A 382 32.55 -10.93 25.19
N ALA A 383 31.42 -11.51 25.58
CA ALA A 383 31.01 -12.80 25.04
C ALA A 383 30.60 -12.68 23.55
N GLN A 384 30.99 -13.68 22.78
CA GLN A 384 30.68 -13.80 21.35
C GLN A 384 29.45 -14.65 21.17
N PRO A 385 28.43 -14.18 20.39
CA PRO A 385 27.27 -14.98 20.06
C PRO A 385 27.60 -16.01 18.96
N VAL A 386 27.21 -17.26 19.17
CA VAL A 386 27.43 -18.38 18.24
C VAL A 386 26.12 -19.10 18.00
N VAL A 387 25.76 -19.28 16.74
CA VAL A 387 24.51 -19.95 16.34
C VAL A 387 24.72 -21.47 16.34
N ARG A 388 23.84 -22.21 17.00
CA ARG A 388 23.69 -23.64 16.82
C ARG A 388 22.83 -23.91 15.59
N GLU A 389 23.48 -24.23 14.45
CA GLU A 389 22.81 -24.38 13.16
C GLU A 389 21.78 -25.52 13.14
N ASP A 390 22.02 -26.58 13.94
CA ASP A 390 21.10 -27.74 14.02
C ASP A 390 19.76 -27.39 14.69
N ASP A 391 19.80 -26.46 15.65
CA ASP A 391 18.64 -26.01 16.39
C ASP A 391 17.97 -24.78 15.74
N CYS A 392 18.66 -24.09 14.84
CA CYS A 392 18.19 -22.86 14.22
C CYS A 392 17.03 -23.14 13.25
N VAL A 393 15.90 -22.48 13.47
CA VAL A 393 14.71 -22.60 12.63
C VAL A 393 14.63 -21.53 11.52
N GLY A 394 15.63 -20.68 11.40
CA GLY A 394 15.69 -19.67 10.32
C GLY A 394 14.68 -18.51 10.45
N CYS A 395 14.23 -18.18 11.65
CA CYS A 395 13.21 -17.16 11.86
C CYS A 395 13.64 -15.72 11.51
N ASN A 396 14.93 -15.47 11.30
CA ASN A 396 15.54 -14.19 10.93
C ASN A 396 15.49 -13.09 12.02
N LEU A 397 14.91 -13.31 13.19
CA LEU A 397 14.76 -12.27 14.22
C LEU A 397 16.11 -11.68 14.66
N CYS A 398 17.15 -12.51 14.75
CA CYS A 398 18.52 -12.09 15.14
C CYS A 398 19.11 -11.07 14.16
N SER A 399 18.87 -11.21 12.85
CA SER A 399 19.33 -10.26 11.84
C SER A 399 18.58 -8.93 11.92
N LEU A 400 17.27 -8.96 12.19
CA LEU A 400 16.44 -7.76 12.29
C LEU A 400 16.81 -6.85 13.48
N VAL A 401 17.33 -7.41 14.56
CA VAL A 401 17.75 -6.64 15.73
C VAL A 401 19.25 -6.27 15.71
N CYS A 402 20.01 -6.77 14.74
CA CYS A 402 21.43 -6.50 14.63
C CYS A 402 21.68 -5.05 14.19
N PRO A 403 22.44 -4.24 14.95
CA PRO A 403 22.73 -2.86 14.57
C PRO A 403 23.82 -2.74 13.49
N VAL A 404 24.41 -3.85 13.05
CA VAL A 404 25.47 -3.87 12.04
C VAL A 404 24.93 -4.53 10.78
N ASP A 405 24.79 -3.73 9.74
CA ASP A 405 24.29 -4.21 8.45
C ASP A 405 25.18 -5.33 7.89
N GLY A 406 24.54 -6.42 7.44
CA GLY A 406 25.23 -7.55 6.83
C GLY A 406 26.03 -8.44 7.79
N CYS A 407 26.06 -8.12 9.10
CA CYS A 407 26.76 -8.95 10.10
C CYS A 407 26.11 -10.33 10.28
N ILE A 408 24.79 -10.43 10.12
CA ILE A 408 24.06 -11.70 10.21
C ILE A 408 23.37 -11.96 8.86
N SER A 409 23.72 -13.08 8.27
CA SER A 409 23.12 -13.56 7.01
C SER A 409 22.31 -14.82 7.25
N MET A 410 21.23 -15.00 6.46
CA MET A 410 20.45 -16.24 6.43
C MET A 410 20.97 -17.11 5.31
N ILE A 411 21.51 -18.28 5.64
CA ILE A 411 22.16 -19.19 4.69
C ILE A 411 21.26 -20.39 4.45
N GLU A 412 20.98 -20.67 3.18
CA GLU A 412 20.22 -21.85 2.77
C GLU A 412 21.04 -23.13 3.04
N MET A 413 20.37 -24.12 3.61
CA MET A 413 20.96 -25.40 3.99
C MET A 413 20.14 -26.54 3.38
N PRO A 414 20.81 -27.64 2.96
CA PRO A 414 20.10 -28.85 2.57
C PRO A 414 19.21 -29.36 3.71
N SER A 415 17.91 -29.47 3.48
CA SER A 415 16.99 -29.97 4.51
C SER A 415 16.99 -31.50 4.62
N GLY A 416 17.47 -32.20 3.61
CA GLY A 416 17.40 -33.67 3.50
C GLY A 416 15.97 -34.20 3.31
N ARG A 417 15.01 -33.33 2.99
CA ARG A 417 13.59 -33.67 2.75
C ARG A 417 13.24 -33.26 1.33
N ASP A 418 12.32 -34.02 0.73
CA ASP A 418 11.73 -33.62 -0.54
C ASP A 418 10.85 -32.36 -0.35
N PRO A 419 10.83 -31.43 -1.33
CA PRO A 419 9.93 -30.28 -1.30
C PRO A 419 8.48 -30.73 -1.11
N VAL A 420 7.78 -30.06 -0.20
CA VAL A 420 6.37 -30.33 0.10
C VAL A 420 5.67 -29.06 0.54
N THR A 421 4.48 -28.84 0.03
CA THR A 421 3.64 -27.69 0.37
C THR A 421 2.48 -28.10 1.26
N TRP A 422 1.92 -27.14 2.01
CA TRP A 422 0.70 -27.39 2.78
C TRP A 422 -0.46 -27.82 1.88
N GLY A 423 -0.57 -27.23 0.69
CA GLY A 423 -1.58 -27.59 -0.30
C GLY A 423 -1.48 -29.03 -0.77
N GLU A 424 -0.27 -29.60 -0.89
CA GLU A 424 -0.06 -31.03 -1.19
C GLU A 424 -0.46 -31.91 -0.02
N ILE A 425 -0.02 -31.58 1.19
CA ILE A 425 -0.38 -32.32 2.42
C ILE A 425 -1.90 -32.39 2.57
N THR A 426 -2.61 -31.28 2.38
CA THR A 426 -4.07 -31.24 2.55
C THR A 426 -4.82 -32.00 1.46
N ARG A 427 -4.27 -32.09 0.25
CA ARG A 427 -4.83 -32.95 -0.82
C ARG A 427 -4.64 -34.42 -0.54
N GLU A 428 -3.48 -34.81 0.01
CA GLU A 428 -3.20 -36.21 0.37
C GLU A 428 -3.90 -36.63 1.65
N LYS A 429 -4.13 -35.73 2.58
CA LYS A 429 -4.77 -35.96 3.89
C LYS A 429 -5.94 -35.00 4.10
N PRO A 430 -7.07 -35.23 3.41
CA PRO A 430 -8.24 -34.32 3.51
C PRO A 430 -8.79 -34.19 4.94
N GLU A 431 -8.52 -35.14 5.81
CA GLU A 431 -8.94 -35.12 7.22
C GLU A 431 -8.32 -34.00 8.05
N VAL A 432 -7.22 -33.40 7.61
CA VAL A 432 -6.58 -32.22 8.27
C VAL A 432 -7.23 -30.90 7.87
N THR A 433 -8.16 -30.92 6.93
CA THR A 433 -8.86 -29.72 6.47
C THR A 433 -10.23 -29.57 7.14
N VAL A 434 -10.66 -28.31 7.28
CA VAL A 434 -12.02 -28.00 7.70
C VAL A 434 -13.00 -28.44 6.60
N LYS A 435 -14.06 -29.16 6.95
CA LYS A 435 -15.13 -29.49 6.00
C LYS A 435 -16.04 -28.27 5.81
N TRP A 436 -15.71 -27.46 4.84
CA TRP A 436 -16.48 -26.24 4.52
C TRP A 436 -17.96 -26.53 4.25
N ASP A 437 -18.30 -27.68 3.66
CA ASP A 437 -19.68 -28.09 3.44
C ASP A 437 -20.50 -28.25 4.77
N GLU A 438 -19.84 -28.64 5.85
CA GLU A 438 -20.48 -28.70 7.17
C GLU A 438 -20.69 -27.29 7.73
N MET A 439 -19.73 -26.39 7.51
CA MET A 439 -19.85 -24.99 7.91
C MET A 439 -20.96 -24.29 7.14
N GLU A 440 -21.06 -24.52 5.84
CA GLU A 440 -22.14 -23.97 5.00
C GLU A 440 -23.52 -24.49 5.42
N ARG A 441 -23.64 -25.79 5.70
CA ARG A 441 -24.88 -26.35 6.25
C ARG A 441 -25.25 -25.75 7.61
N TYR A 442 -24.27 -25.57 8.49
CA TYR A 442 -24.50 -24.93 9.79
C TYR A 442 -25.00 -23.47 9.59
N ARG A 443 -24.36 -22.71 8.69
CA ARG A 443 -24.77 -21.33 8.37
C ARG A 443 -26.20 -21.29 7.82
N ALA A 444 -26.50 -22.12 6.82
CA ALA A 444 -27.83 -22.22 6.24
C ALA A 444 -28.89 -22.56 7.30
N ALA A 445 -28.59 -23.54 8.19
CA ALA A 445 -29.47 -23.90 9.27
C ALA A 445 -29.70 -22.81 10.32
N LYS A 446 -28.76 -21.85 10.42
CA LYS A 446 -28.83 -20.71 11.35
C LYS A 446 -29.31 -19.41 10.69
N GLY A 447 -29.56 -19.41 9.41
CA GLY A 447 -29.95 -18.20 8.66
C GLY A 447 -28.86 -17.13 8.65
N ILE A 448 -27.57 -17.53 8.72
CA ILE A 448 -26.44 -16.62 8.69
C ILE A 448 -26.12 -16.30 7.23
N GLU A 449 -26.47 -15.12 6.78
CA GLU A 449 -26.04 -14.58 5.49
C GLU A 449 -24.63 -13.95 5.65
N ILE A 450 -23.74 -14.19 4.68
CA ILE A 450 -22.48 -13.42 4.55
C ILE A 450 -22.79 -12.33 3.54
N HIS A 451 -22.68 -11.11 4.01
CA HIS A 451 -22.69 -9.92 3.17
C HIS A 451 -21.25 -9.54 2.79
#